data_a087518e0c8218d7052b8a924e9585b8
#
_entry.id   a087518e0c8218d7052b8a924e9585b8
#
_cell.length_a   1.000
_cell.length_b   1.000
_cell.length_c   1.000
_cell.angle_alpha   90.00
_cell.angle_beta   90.00
_cell.angle_gamma   90.00
#
_symmetry.space_group_name_H-M   'P 1'
#
loop_
_entity.id
_entity.type
_entity.pdbx_description
1 polymer ?
#
loop_
_entity_poly.entity_id
_entity_poly.type
_entity_poly.pdbx_seq_one_letter_code
_entity_poly.pdbx_strand_id
1 'polypeptide(L)'
;MKKIWIILCCILLVGCTSTKSDMSQYENFHDENHVFYDMTVKELQSKIQNKETLTVYFGFSKCPSCIEAMPVLNDVAKENHAEVAYINTRKNAAWQSNMDMKDYDVVVNLFGQYLQYDDNGKKHLYTPHVFFIKDGDVVYEVEGVNEQLKENYEKGFALEYE
;
A
#
# COMPACT_ATOMS: atom_id res chain seq x y z
N MET A 1 3.09 -57.68 -13.94
CA MET A 1 3.36 -56.86 -12.78
C MET A 1 3.73 -55.45 -13.28
N LYS A 2 2.75 -54.51 -13.24
CA LYS A 2 2.96 -53.10 -13.71
C LYS A 2 3.41 -52.26 -12.52
N LYS A 3 4.66 -51.75 -12.59
CA LYS A 3 5.18 -50.82 -11.58
C LYS A 3 4.56 -49.45 -11.82
N ILE A 4 3.69 -49.00 -10.89
CA ILE A 4 3.14 -47.65 -10.85
C ILE A 4 4.21 -46.76 -10.25
N TRP A 5 4.78 -45.87 -11.03
CA TRP A 5 5.63 -44.77 -10.55
C TRP A 5 4.73 -43.63 -10.09
N ILE A 6 4.62 -43.45 -8.79
CA ILE A 6 3.99 -42.27 -8.19
C ILE A 6 5.02 -41.16 -8.22
N ILE A 7 4.87 -40.21 -9.16
CA ILE A 7 5.65 -38.98 -9.19
C ILE A 7 5.03 -38.05 -8.10
N LEU A 8 5.71 -38.00 -6.97
CA LEU A 8 5.40 -37.06 -5.91
C LEU A 8 5.83 -35.64 -6.34
N CYS A 9 4.89 -34.86 -6.91
CA CYS A 9 5.12 -33.50 -7.31
C CYS A 9 5.18 -32.62 -6.05
N CYS A 10 6.39 -32.38 -5.52
CA CYS A 10 6.61 -31.40 -4.46
C CYS A 10 6.37 -30.00 -5.04
N ILE A 11 5.17 -29.46 -4.84
CA ILE A 11 4.88 -28.04 -5.09
C ILE A 11 5.62 -27.25 -4.01
N LEU A 12 6.77 -26.70 -4.37
CA LEU A 12 7.46 -25.69 -3.56
C LEU A 12 6.61 -24.41 -3.62
N LEU A 13 5.79 -24.21 -2.60
CA LEU A 13 5.19 -22.91 -2.32
C LEU A 13 6.33 -21.98 -1.93
N VAL A 14 6.89 -21.27 -2.92
CA VAL A 14 7.74 -20.11 -2.65
C VAL A 14 6.81 -19.01 -2.16
N GLY A 15 6.54 -19.01 -0.87
CA GLY A 15 5.90 -17.88 -0.21
C GLY A 15 6.85 -16.68 -0.30
N CYS A 16 6.49 -15.66 -1.07
CA CYS A 16 7.12 -14.34 -0.92
C CYS A 16 6.83 -13.88 0.51
N THR A 17 7.82 -13.96 1.39
CA THR A 17 7.74 -13.30 2.70
C THR A 17 7.93 -11.81 2.46
N SER A 18 6.84 -11.04 2.54
CA SER A 18 6.90 -9.59 2.57
C SER A 18 7.75 -9.14 3.76
N THR A 19 8.67 -8.21 3.54
CA THR A 19 9.49 -7.67 4.62
C THR A 19 8.66 -6.66 5.40
N LYS A 20 8.51 -6.89 6.72
CA LYS A 20 7.81 -5.96 7.61
C LYS A 20 8.48 -4.58 7.56
N SER A 21 7.69 -3.52 7.40
CA SER A 21 8.20 -2.15 7.34
C SER A 21 8.78 -1.69 8.67
N ASP A 22 9.82 -0.86 8.63
CA ASP A 22 10.29 -0.14 9.82
C ASP A 22 9.42 1.10 10.06
N MET A 23 8.43 0.97 10.93
CA MET A 23 7.53 2.06 11.31
C MET A 23 8.00 2.84 12.55
N SER A 24 9.17 2.53 13.10
CA SER A 24 9.72 3.19 14.31
C SER A 24 9.96 4.70 14.13
N GLN A 25 10.05 5.17 12.89
CA GLN A 25 10.24 6.58 12.56
C GLN A 25 8.95 7.42 12.65
N TYR A 26 7.78 6.78 12.74
CA TYR A 26 6.52 7.47 12.94
C TYR A 26 6.36 7.85 14.40
N GLU A 27 6.25 9.15 14.67
CA GLU A 27 6.04 9.67 16.02
C GLU A 27 4.74 9.10 16.62
N ASN A 28 4.82 8.63 17.87
CA ASN A 28 3.70 8.05 18.63
C ASN A 28 3.10 6.75 18.07
N PHE A 29 3.79 6.05 17.15
CA PHE A 29 3.38 4.73 16.70
C PHE A 29 4.36 3.66 17.19
N HIS A 30 3.90 2.82 18.13
CA HIS A 30 4.72 1.83 18.82
C HIS A 30 4.15 0.40 18.73
N ASP A 31 3.33 0.14 17.71
CA ASP A 31 2.74 -1.18 17.52
C ASP A 31 3.70 -2.12 16.80
N GLU A 32 4.37 -3.00 17.55
CA GLU A 32 5.28 -4.01 16.99
C GLU A 32 4.56 -5.04 16.09
N ASN A 33 3.24 -5.19 16.27
CA ASN A 33 2.41 -6.11 15.50
C ASN A 33 1.58 -5.40 14.40
N HIS A 34 2.09 -4.26 13.89
CA HIS A 34 1.44 -3.53 12.81
C HIS A 34 1.34 -4.34 11.52
N VAL A 35 0.45 -3.91 10.63
CA VAL A 35 0.10 -4.61 9.38
C VAL A 35 0.92 -4.18 8.15
N PHE A 36 1.84 -3.22 8.30
CA PHE A 36 2.57 -2.64 7.17
C PHE A 36 3.77 -3.49 6.76
N TYR A 37 3.92 -3.67 5.44
CA TYR A 37 5.10 -4.30 4.84
C TYR A 37 5.65 -3.43 3.70
N ASP A 38 6.97 -3.44 3.51
CA ASP A 38 7.64 -2.63 2.50
C ASP A 38 7.31 -3.11 1.10
N MET A 39 7.03 -2.15 0.22
CA MET A 39 6.82 -2.40 -1.20
C MET A 39 7.50 -1.32 -2.04
N THR A 40 8.07 -1.72 -3.16
CA THR A 40 8.57 -0.81 -4.19
C THR A 40 7.48 -0.49 -5.22
N VAL A 41 7.60 0.64 -5.92
CA VAL A 41 6.68 0.98 -7.03
C VAL A 41 6.71 -0.07 -8.14
N LYS A 42 7.87 -0.69 -8.39
CA LYS A 42 8.00 -1.78 -9.38
C LYS A 42 7.22 -3.04 -8.97
N GLU A 43 7.26 -3.41 -7.69
CA GLU A 43 6.49 -4.55 -7.18
C GLU A 43 5.00 -4.25 -7.24
N LEU A 44 4.57 -3.05 -6.84
CA LEU A 44 3.18 -2.60 -6.96
C LEU A 44 2.69 -2.69 -8.41
N GLN A 45 3.46 -2.18 -9.37
CA GLN A 45 3.11 -2.28 -10.79
C GLN A 45 2.94 -3.74 -11.23
N SER A 46 3.85 -4.63 -10.82
CA SER A 46 3.76 -6.06 -11.14
C SER A 46 2.50 -6.70 -10.53
N LYS A 47 2.18 -6.39 -9.28
CA LYS A 47 0.97 -6.92 -8.61
C LYS A 47 -0.31 -6.46 -9.31
N ILE A 48 -0.40 -5.19 -9.68
CA ILE A 48 -1.54 -4.65 -10.44
C ILE A 48 -1.67 -5.36 -11.81
N GLN A 49 -0.56 -5.53 -12.53
CA GLN A 49 -0.56 -6.24 -13.82
C GLN A 49 -0.97 -7.71 -13.68
N ASN A 50 -0.63 -8.35 -12.58
CA ASN A 50 -1.01 -9.72 -12.25
C ASN A 50 -2.44 -9.83 -11.68
N LYS A 51 -3.17 -8.73 -11.60
CA LYS A 51 -4.52 -8.64 -11.05
C LYS A 51 -4.62 -9.11 -9.60
N GLU A 52 -3.61 -8.79 -8.80
CA GLU A 52 -3.63 -9.08 -7.37
C GLU A 52 -4.53 -8.07 -6.64
N THR A 53 -5.14 -8.54 -5.55
CA THR A 53 -5.90 -7.71 -4.60
C THR A 53 -4.96 -7.29 -3.48
N LEU A 54 -4.89 -5.99 -3.18
CA LEU A 54 -4.02 -5.43 -2.13
C LEU A 54 -4.42 -4.00 -1.78
N THR A 55 -4.20 -3.63 -0.52
CA THR A 55 -4.22 -2.23 -0.08
C THR A 55 -2.81 -1.65 -0.12
N VAL A 56 -2.63 -0.47 -0.72
CA VAL A 56 -1.35 0.25 -0.73
C VAL A 56 -1.48 1.63 -0.10
N TYR A 57 -0.55 1.95 0.80
CA TYR A 57 -0.42 3.21 1.50
C TYR A 57 0.84 3.96 1.06
N PHE A 58 0.66 5.16 0.53
CA PHE A 58 1.72 6.12 0.24
C PHE A 58 1.82 7.16 1.36
N GLY A 59 2.98 7.24 2.00
CA GLY A 59 3.18 8.17 3.10
C GLY A 59 4.64 8.30 3.50
N PHE A 60 4.93 9.11 4.52
CA PHE A 60 6.27 9.23 5.13
C PHE A 60 6.17 9.75 6.57
N SER A 61 7.15 9.39 7.39
CA SER A 61 7.13 9.57 8.85
C SER A 61 7.12 11.03 9.35
N LYS A 62 7.49 12.01 8.52
CA LYS A 62 7.49 13.44 8.87
C LYS A 62 6.30 14.22 8.29
N CYS A 63 5.35 13.55 7.68
CA CYS A 63 4.11 14.13 7.20
C CYS A 63 3.09 14.17 8.37
N PRO A 64 2.61 15.34 8.83
CA PRO A 64 1.67 15.43 9.96
C PRO A 64 0.40 14.60 9.74
N SER A 65 -0.23 14.74 8.57
CA SER A 65 -1.43 13.97 8.23
C SER A 65 -1.15 12.45 8.13
N CYS A 66 0.08 12.05 7.73
CA CYS A 66 0.46 10.65 7.73
C CYS A 66 0.59 10.07 9.15
N ILE A 67 1.11 10.88 10.10
CA ILE A 67 1.21 10.50 11.51
C ILE A 67 -0.17 10.27 12.11
N GLU A 68 -1.16 11.09 11.71
CA GLU A 68 -2.55 10.94 12.15
C GLU A 68 -3.26 9.75 11.47
N ALA A 69 -3.08 9.57 10.17
CA ALA A 69 -3.79 8.56 9.38
C ALA A 69 -3.33 7.12 9.66
N MET A 70 -2.03 6.93 9.85
CA MET A 70 -1.41 5.61 9.87
C MET A 70 -1.91 4.71 11.04
N PRO A 71 -2.07 5.18 12.29
CA PRO A 71 -2.63 4.37 13.36
C PRO A 71 -4.06 3.92 13.07
N VAL A 72 -4.88 4.81 12.50
CA VAL A 72 -6.28 4.49 12.14
C VAL A 72 -6.32 3.41 11.06
N LEU A 73 -5.49 3.54 10.03
CA LEU A 73 -5.38 2.52 8.97
C LEU A 73 -4.91 1.18 9.53
N ASN A 74 -3.92 1.18 10.43
CA ASN A 74 -3.43 -0.03 11.09
C ASN A 74 -4.54 -0.76 11.83
N ASP A 75 -5.32 -0.04 12.62
CA ASP A 75 -6.39 -0.63 13.43
C ASP A 75 -7.50 -1.21 12.56
N VAL A 76 -7.96 -0.45 11.56
CA VAL A 76 -8.98 -0.94 10.62
C VAL A 76 -8.49 -2.14 9.81
N ALA A 77 -7.23 -2.12 9.34
CA ALA A 77 -6.67 -3.25 8.61
C ALA A 77 -6.57 -4.52 9.50
N LYS A 78 -6.20 -4.38 10.77
CA LYS A 78 -6.23 -5.49 11.74
C LYS A 78 -7.63 -6.07 11.94
N GLU A 79 -8.64 -5.21 12.07
CA GLU A 79 -10.05 -5.62 12.20
C GLU A 79 -10.50 -6.44 10.97
N ASN A 80 -9.94 -6.15 9.81
CA ASN A 80 -10.21 -6.85 8.54
C ASN A 80 -9.22 -7.99 8.22
N HIS A 81 -8.27 -8.31 9.13
CA HIS A 81 -7.22 -9.32 8.92
C HIS A 81 -6.38 -9.07 7.66
N ALA A 82 -6.21 -7.81 7.28
CA ALA A 82 -5.53 -7.39 6.08
C ALA A 82 -4.10 -6.91 6.37
N GLU A 83 -3.22 -7.08 5.40
CA GLU A 83 -1.89 -6.45 5.35
C GLU A 83 -1.93 -5.22 4.44
N VAL A 84 -1.10 -4.23 4.73
CA VAL A 84 -1.02 -2.98 3.96
C VAL A 84 0.38 -2.82 3.38
N ALA A 85 0.46 -2.75 2.07
CA ALA A 85 1.70 -2.42 1.38
C ALA A 85 2.07 -0.95 1.67
N TYR A 86 3.27 -0.72 2.18
CA TYR A 86 3.76 0.63 2.46
C TYR A 86 4.81 1.06 1.45
N ILE A 87 4.55 2.18 0.79
CA ILE A 87 5.51 2.86 -0.08
C ILE A 87 5.89 4.18 0.57
N ASN A 88 7.10 4.23 1.13
CA ASN A 88 7.65 5.45 1.68
C ASN A 88 7.97 6.43 0.57
N THR A 89 7.26 7.53 0.49
CA THR A 89 7.46 8.56 -0.53
C THR A 89 8.64 9.48 -0.26
N ARG A 90 9.35 9.34 0.89
CA ARG A 90 10.50 10.17 1.29
C ARG A 90 11.47 9.45 2.21
N LYS A 91 12.71 9.25 1.77
CA LYS A 91 13.76 8.50 2.53
C LYS A 91 14.31 9.15 3.78
N ASN A 92 14.25 10.47 3.87
CA ASN A 92 14.86 11.19 4.98
C ASN A 92 14.09 12.46 5.28
N ALA A 93 14.33 13.02 6.45
CA ALA A 93 13.68 14.24 6.94
C ALA A 93 13.85 15.48 6.02
N ALA A 94 14.57 15.36 4.93
CA ALA A 94 14.92 16.46 4.04
C ALA A 94 13.85 16.77 2.97
N TRP A 95 12.64 16.24 3.06
CA TRP A 95 11.52 16.51 2.14
C TRP A 95 11.79 16.09 0.67
N GLN A 96 12.77 15.24 0.45
CA GLN A 96 13.07 14.71 -0.86
C GLN A 96 12.35 13.38 -1.07
N SER A 97 11.57 13.28 -2.14
CA SER A 97 10.92 12.03 -2.53
C SER A 97 11.94 10.91 -2.69
N ASN A 98 11.64 9.73 -2.19
CA ASN A 98 12.37 8.51 -2.46
C ASN A 98 12.09 7.91 -3.80
N MET A 99 10.97 8.31 -4.32
CA MET A 99 10.57 7.93 -5.65
C MET A 99 11.41 8.74 -6.61
N ASP A 100 12.19 8.08 -7.44
CA ASP A 100 12.84 8.76 -8.56
C ASP A 100 11.78 9.21 -9.58
N MET A 101 12.19 9.97 -10.59
CA MET A 101 11.25 10.46 -11.61
C MET A 101 10.55 9.31 -12.35
N LYS A 102 11.21 8.17 -12.52
CA LYS A 102 10.61 7.00 -13.20
C LYS A 102 9.56 6.33 -12.34
N ASP A 103 9.82 6.18 -11.03
CA ASP A 103 8.83 5.66 -10.09
C ASP A 103 7.61 6.56 -10.02
N TYR A 104 7.81 7.89 -10.02
CA TYR A 104 6.71 8.85 -10.03
C TYR A 104 5.88 8.76 -11.31
N ASP A 105 6.51 8.64 -12.48
CA ASP A 105 5.81 8.45 -13.75
C ASP A 105 4.98 7.16 -13.75
N VAL A 106 5.49 6.08 -13.14
CA VAL A 106 4.73 4.83 -12.98
C VAL A 106 3.50 5.05 -12.10
N VAL A 107 3.64 5.75 -10.96
CA VAL A 107 2.50 6.07 -10.06
C VAL A 107 1.46 6.92 -10.79
N VAL A 108 1.88 7.94 -11.55
CA VAL A 108 0.98 8.77 -12.35
C VAL A 108 0.27 7.95 -13.43
N ASN A 109 0.94 7.01 -14.06
CA ASN A 109 0.33 6.13 -15.05
C ASN A 109 -0.69 5.16 -14.44
N LEU A 110 -0.43 4.64 -13.22
CA LEU A 110 -1.33 3.71 -12.53
C LEU A 110 -2.54 4.42 -11.93
N PHE A 111 -2.32 5.56 -11.29
CA PHE A 111 -3.31 6.22 -10.42
C PHE A 111 -3.72 7.61 -10.87
N GLY A 112 -3.25 8.11 -12.03
CA GLY A 112 -3.42 9.50 -12.45
C GLY A 112 -4.86 10.00 -12.50
N GLN A 113 -5.85 9.12 -12.71
CA GLN A 113 -7.26 9.51 -12.67
C GLN A 113 -7.74 9.90 -11.26
N TYR A 114 -7.08 9.39 -10.21
CA TYR A 114 -7.39 9.65 -8.80
C TYR A 114 -6.54 10.78 -8.21
N LEU A 115 -5.44 11.17 -8.89
CA LEU A 115 -4.53 12.21 -8.40
C LEU A 115 -5.05 13.60 -8.75
N GLN A 116 -4.89 14.54 -7.82
CA GLN A 116 -5.20 15.95 -8.03
C GLN A 116 -4.12 16.65 -8.87
N TYR A 117 -4.41 17.86 -9.33
CA TYR A 117 -3.42 18.70 -9.99
C TYR A 117 -2.76 19.63 -8.97
N ASP A 118 -1.44 19.79 -9.07
CA ASP A 118 -0.71 20.84 -8.36
C ASP A 118 -0.91 22.23 -8.99
N ASP A 119 -0.35 23.26 -8.36
CA ASP A 119 -0.43 24.64 -8.84
C ASP A 119 0.21 24.86 -10.23
N ASN A 120 1.04 23.92 -10.70
CA ASN A 120 1.67 23.93 -12.02
C ASN A 120 0.87 23.12 -13.05
N GLY A 121 -0.29 22.62 -12.69
CA GLY A 121 -1.13 21.78 -13.55
C GLY A 121 -0.59 20.37 -13.81
N LYS A 122 0.26 19.84 -12.92
CA LYS A 122 0.77 18.47 -12.98
C LYS A 122 0.05 17.58 -11.98
N LYS A 123 -0.18 16.31 -12.35
CA LYS A 123 -0.71 15.30 -11.43
C LYS A 123 0.23 15.14 -10.23
N HIS A 124 -0.32 15.21 -9.02
CA HIS A 124 0.43 15.17 -7.78
C HIS A 124 -0.13 14.13 -6.81
N LEU A 125 0.76 13.29 -6.28
CA LEU A 125 0.46 12.34 -5.21
C LEU A 125 0.60 13.06 -3.87
N TYR A 126 -0.51 13.55 -3.33
CA TYR A 126 -0.55 14.06 -1.95
C TYR A 126 -0.56 12.90 -0.96
N THR A 127 0.05 13.08 0.21
CA THR A 127 0.16 12.05 1.25
C THR A 127 -0.48 12.51 2.56
N PRO A 128 -1.10 11.59 3.32
CA PRO A 128 -1.29 10.16 3.06
C PRO A 128 -2.24 9.90 1.89
N HIS A 129 -1.99 8.83 1.11
CA HIS A 129 -2.93 8.33 0.12
C HIS A 129 -3.00 6.81 0.21
N VAL A 130 -4.20 6.28 0.33
CA VAL A 130 -4.48 4.84 0.40
C VAL A 130 -5.31 4.44 -0.80
N PHE A 131 -4.87 3.42 -1.53
CA PHE A 131 -5.64 2.80 -2.60
C PHE A 131 -6.00 1.39 -2.21
N PHE A 132 -7.28 1.06 -2.33
CA PHE A 132 -7.83 -0.28 -2.19
C PHE A 132 -8.02 -0.86 -3.58
N ILE A 133 -7.33 -1.96 -3.85
CA ILE A 133 -7.18 -2.54 -5.18
C ILE A 133 -7.73 -3.97 -5.16
N LYS A 134 -8.68 -4.26 -6.04
CA LYS A 134 -9.26 -5.57 -6.23
C LYS A 134 -9.04 -6.03 -7.67
N ASP A 135 -8.48 -7.22 -7.85
CA ASP A 135 -8.20 -7.80 -9.18
C ASP A 135 -7.41 -6.85 -10.10
N GLY A 136 -6.52 -6.02 -9.52
CA GLY A 136 -5.70 -5.03 -10.21
C GLY A 136 -6.38 -3.70 -10.51
N ASP A 137 -7.65 -3.53 -10.16
CA ASP A 137 -8.41 -2.28 -10.36
C ASP A 137 -8.61 -1.55 -9.02
N VAL A 138 -8.46 -0.21 -9.02
CA VAL A 138 -8.75 0.60 -7.82
C VAL A 138 -10.26 0.64 -7.62
N VAL A 139 -10.73 0.08 -6.50
CA VAL A 139 -12.15 0.06 -6.12
C VAL A 139 -12.52 1.19 -5.16
N TYR A 140 -11.54 1.71 -4.40
CA TYR A 140 -11.72 2.86 -3.53
C TYR A 140 -10.37 3.55 -3.27
N GLU A 141 -10.40 4.83 -2.90
CA GLU A 141 -9.20 5.57 -2.48
C GLU A 141 -9.53 6.57 -1.39
N VAL A 142 -8.54 6.90 -0.57
CA VAL A 142 -8.64 7.90 0.50
C VAL A 142 -7.38 8.75 0.48
N GLU A 143 -7.55 10.06 0.18
CA GLU A 143 -6.48 11.05 0.24
C GLU A 143 -6.64 11.94 1.48
N GLY A 144 -5.53 12.16 2.19
CA GLY A 144 -5.50 13.04 3.37
C GLY A 144 -6.19 12.47 4.59
N VAL A 145 -6.59 13.36 5.48
CA VAL A 145 -7.33 13.07 6.72
C VAL A 145 -8.59 13.91 6.80
N ASN A 146 -9.67 13.33 7.32
CA ASN A 146 -10.94 14.01 7.56
C ASN A 146 -11.69 13.36 8.74
N GLU A 147 -12.82 13.91 9.13
CA GLU A 147 -13.61 13.42 10.27
C GLU A 147 -14.15 12.01 10.09
N GLN A 148 -14.27 11.52 8.84
CA GLN A 148 -14.76 10.18 8.50
C GLN A 148 -13.63 9.22 8.11
N LEU A 149 -12.40 9.48 8.55
CA LEU A 149 -11.23 8.72 8.12
C LEU A 149 -11.37 7.21 8.39
N LYS A 150 -11.86 6.85 9.58
CA LYS A 150 -12.08 5.45 9.96
C LYS A 150 -13.13 4.79 9.06
N GLU A 151 -14.28 5.40 8.89
CA GLU A 151 -15.37 4.91 8.05
C GLU A 151 -14.94 4.77 6.57
N ASN A 152 -14.10 5.70 6.09
CA ASN A 152 -13.57 5.61 4.74
C ASN A 152 -12.65 4.40 4.57
N TYR A 153 -11.80 4.09 5.55
CA TYR A 153 -10.96 2.89 5.50
C TYR A 153 -11.79 1.61 5.61
N GLU A 154 -12.77 1.55 6.53
CA GLU A 154 -13.71 0.44 6.66
C GLU A 154 -14.42 0.16 5.33
N LYS A 155 -14.91 1.22 4.67
CA LYS A 155 -15.53 1.12 3.35
C LYS A 155 -14.57 0.60 2.28
N GLY A 156 -13.32 1.06 2.29
CA GLY A 156 -12.29 0.62 1.35
C GLY A 156 -12.06 -0.88 1.46
N PHE A 157 -11.86 -1.40 2.67
CA PHE A 157 -11.67 -2.83 2.92
C PHE A 157 -12.92 -3.66 2.57
N ALA A 158 -14.13 -3.16 2.86
CA ALA A 158 -15.36 -3.84 2.46
C ALA A 158 -15.43 -4.04 0.94
N LEU A 159 -15.12 -3.00 0.15
CA LEU A 159 -15.14 -3.08 -1.32
C LEU A 159 -14.03 -3.95 -1.91
N GLU A 160 -12.88 -4.03 -1.23
CA GLU A 160 -11.75 -4.84 -1.64
C GLU A 160 -12.05 -6.34 -1.50
N TYR A 161 -12.79 -6.74 -0.45
CA TYR A 161 -13.04 -8.16 -0.11
C TYR A 161 -14.45 -8.67 -0.47
N GLU A 162 -15.38 -7.82 -0.94
CA GLU A 162 -16.66 -8.25 -1.52
C GLU A 162 -16.48 -8.90 -2.91
#